data_bcca16cdc3d0426bab4c9a8c241aee5b
#
_entry.id   bcca16cdc3d0426bab4c9a8c241aee5b
#
_cell.length_a   1.000
_cell.length_b   1.000
_cell.length_c   1.000
_cell.angle_alpha   90.00
_cell.angle_beta   90.00
_cell.angle_gamma   90.00
#
_symmetry.space_group_name_H-M   'P 1'
#
loop_
_entity.id
_entity.type
_entity.pdbx_description
1 polymer ?
#
loop_
_entity_poly.entity_id
_entity_poly.type
_entity_poly.pdbx_seq_one_letter_code
_entity_poly.pdbx_strand_id
1 'polypeptide(L)'
;DAGCQEILIERLEKLGFHIERMRFGEVHNLWARRGNTSPVLCFAGHTDVVPTGPLEQWHSDPFTPTIRDNCLFGRGAADMKTSLAAFITAIEAFVAQHANHQGSIALLITSDEEGIAVDGTVKVVETLKARGELLDYCIVGEPTCADQFGDTIKNGRRGSLSGDLTIKGIQGHI
;
A
#
# COMPACT_ATOMS: atom_id res chain seq x y z
N ASP A 1 1.64 -5.56 10.06
CA ASP A 1 2.75 -5.26 9.13
C ASP A 1 3.71 -6.44 8.92
N ALA A 2 3.90 -7.27 9.97
CA ALA A 2 4.76 -8.48 9.93
C ALA A 2 6.20 -8.24 9.38
N GLY A 3 6.74 -7.03 9.57
CA GLY A 3 8.09 -6.66 9.16
C GLY A 3 8.24 -6.22 7.70
N CYS A 4 7.15 -6.12 6.93
CA CYS A 4 7.22 -5.68 5.54
C CYS A 4 7.79 -4.26 5.41
N GLN A 5 7.39 -3.34 6.29
CA GLN A 5 7.90 -1.96 6.23
C GLN A 5 9.39 -1.90 6.54
N GLU A 6 9.92 -2.75 7.42
CA GLU A 6 11.37 -2.78 7.71
C GLU A 6 12.18 -3.17 6.48
N ILE A 7 11.70 -4.12 5.68
CA ILE A 7 12.36 -4.50 4.41
C ILE A 7 12.41 -3.32 3.44
N LEU A 8 11.33 -2.54 3.36
CA LEU A 8 11.28 -1.33 2.52
C LEU A 8 12.24 -0.26 3.05
N ILE A 9 12.24 -0.02 4.37
CA ILE A 9 13.09 0.96 5.04
C ILE A 9 14.56 0.66 4.79
N GLU A 10 15.02 -0.58 5.02
CA GLU A 10 16.42 -0.96 4.81
C GLU A 10 16.91 -0.68 3.38
N ARG A 11 16.04 -0.82 2.39
CA ARG A 11 16.37 -0.53 0.99
C ARG A 11 16.37 0.97 0.70
N LEU A 12 15.38 1.70 1.23
CA LEU A 12 15.23 3.14 1.03
C LEU A 12 16.34 3.95 1.72
N GLU A 13 16.76 3.54 2.91
CA GLU A 13 17.87 4.19 3.63
C GLU A 13 19.17 4.14 2.81
N LYS A 14 19.46 3.01 2.15
CA LYS A 14 20.62 2.86 1.27
C LYS A 14 20.58 3.80 0.06
N LEU A 15 19.40 4.23 -0.33
CA LEU A 15 19.17 5.20 -1.40
C LEU A 15 19.14 6.65 -0.92
N GLY A 16 19.35 6.89 0.38
CA GLY A 16 19.36 8.23 0.96
C GLY A 16 17.98 8.84 1.18
N PHE A 17 16.96 8.02 1.37
CA PHE A 17 15.65 8.49 1.81
C PHE A 17 15.67 8.88 3.29
N HIS A 18 15.00 9.97 3.63
CA HIS A 18 14.62 10.27 4.99
C HIS A 18 13.40 9.43 5.36
N ILE A 19 13.50 8.71 6.47
CA ILE A 19 12.50 7.76 6.93
C ILE A 19 11.76 8.32 8.13
N GLU A 20 10.44 8.29 8.08
CA GLU A 20 9.58 8.66 9.20
C GLU A 20 8.56 7.55 9.47
N ARG A 21 8.69 6.90 10.64
CA ARG A 21 7.71 5.93 11.12
C ARG A 21 6.61 6.68 11.86
N MET A 22 5.40 6.63 11.31
CA MET A 22 4.23 7.26 11.89
C MET A 22 3.30 6.19 12.48
N ARG A 23 3.14 6.19 13.79
CA ARG A 23 2.22 5.28 14.46
C ARG A 23 0.99 6.03 14.93
N PHE A 24 -0.19 5.54 14.54
CA PHE A 24 -1.47 6.01 15.03
C PHE A 24 -2.24 4.80 15.58
N GLY A 25 -2.57 4.85 16.88
CA GLY A 25 -3.10 3.66 17.55
C GLY A 25 -2.15 2.46 17.42
N GLU A 26 -2.65 1.37 16.90
CA GLU A 26 -1.86 0.16 16.62
C GLU A 26 -1.37 0.08 15.17
N VAL A 27 -1.71 1.06 14.34
CA VAL A 27 -1.36 1.09 12.92
C VAL A 27 0.03 1.68 12.72
N HIS A 28 0.83 0.97 11.96
CA HIS A 28 2.17 1.40 11.55
C HIS A 28 2.09 1.99 10.14
N ASN A 29 2.59 3.21 10.00
CA ASN A 29 2.71 3.86 8.70
C ASN A 29 4.15 4.28 8.47
N LEU A 30 4.55 4.25 7.21
CA LEU A 30 5.84 4.72 6.74
C LEU A 30 5.64 5.90 5.81
N TRP A 31 6.28 7.01 6.14
CA TRP A 31 6.56 8.08 5.21
C TRP A 31 8.06 8.10 4.92
N ALA A 32 8.42 8.00 3.65
CA ALA A 32 9.80 8.08 3.23
C ALA A 32 9.93 9.09 2.08
N ARG A 33 10.96 9.96 2.13
CA ARG A 33 11.16 10.98 1.11
C ARG A 33 12.64 11.15 0.77
N ARG A 34 12.93 11.22 -0.53
CA ARG A 34 14.21 11.63 -1.09
C ARG A 34 14.02 12.90 -1.90
N GLY A 35 14.88 13.90 -1.68
CA GLY A 35 14.73 15.25 -2.25
C GLY A 35 13.90 16.18 -1.35
N ASN A 36 14.02 17.48 -1.61
CA ASN A 36 13.40 18.54 -0.80
C ASN A 36 12.72 19.62 -1.66
N THR A 37 12.56 19.38 -2.95
CA THR A 37 11.94 20.29 -3.90
C THR A 37 10.75 19.67 -4.59
N SER A 38 9.88 20.50 -5.16
CA SER A 38 8.84 20.06 -6.10
C SER A 38 9.41 19.83 -7.50
N PRO A 39 8.74 19.00 -8.32
CA PRO A 39 7.53 18.26 -7.98
C PRO A 39 7.80 17.06 -7.08
N VAL A 40 6.83 16.65 -6.28
CA VAL A 40 6.87 15.47 -5.43
C VAL A 40 6.03 14.36 -6.04
N LEU A 41 6.68 13.28 -6.46
CA LEU A 41 6.02 12.04 -6.88
C LEU A 41 5.94 11.09 -5.68
N CYS A 42 4.74 10.74 -5.28
CA CYS A 42 4.47 9.78 -4.21
C CYS A 42 4.02 8.43 -4.76
N PHE A 43 4.62 7.36 -4.26
CA PHE A 43 4.11 5.99 -4.41
C PHE A 43 3.37 5.60 -3.15
N ALA A 44 2.09 5.22 -3.27
CA ALA A 44 1.26 4.87 -2.14
C ALA A 44 0.81 3.42 -2.19
N GLY A 45 0.71 2.78 -1.02
CA GLY A 45 0.26 1.40 -0.90
C GLY A 45 0.18 0.92 0.54
N HIS A 46 -0.07 -0.38 0.70
CA HIS A 46 -0.27 -0.99 2.01
C HIS A 46 0.48 -2.32 2.18
N THR A 47 0.66 -2.72 3.43
CA THR A 47 1.34 -3.98 3.79
C THR A 47 0.42 -5.00 4.44
N ASP A 48 -0.73 -4.58 4.93
CA ASP A 48 -1.76 -5.47 5.45
C ASP A 48 -2.45 -6.24 4.33
N VAL A 49 -3.19 -7.26 4.71
CA VAL A 49 -3.87 -8.15 3.77
C VAL A 49 -5.20 -8.62 4.37
N VAL A 50 -6.19 -8.84 3.52
CA VAL A 50 -7.46 -9.44 3.93
C VAL A 50 -7.27 -10.88 4.43
N PRO A 51 -8.20 -11.41 5.26
CA PRO A 51 -8.19 -12.82 5.67
C PRO A 51 -8.09 -13.78 4.49
N THR A 52 -7.48 -14.92 4.71
CA THR A 52 -7.29 -15.93 3.65
C THR A 52 -8.58 -16.57 3.16
N GLY A 53 -9.64 -16.54 3.97
CA GLY A 53 -10.78 -17.40 3.79
C GLY A 53 -10.47 -18.85 4.16
N PRO A 54 -11.28 -19.84 3.73
CA PRO A 54 -11.09 -21.24 4.03
C PRO A 54 -9.78 -21.77 3.45
N LEU A 55 -8.89 -22.30 4.32
CA LEU A 55 -7.57 -22.77 3.91
C LEU A 55 -7.62 -23.97 2.96
N GLU A 56 -8.63 -24.79 3.05
CA GLU A 56 -8.86 -25.95 2.17
C GLU A 56 -9.12 -25.56 0.70
N GLN A 57 -9.41 -24.31 0.42
CA GLN A 57 -9.58 -23.79 -0.94
C GLN A 57 -8.27 -23.32 -1.58
N TRP A 58 -7.18 -23.29 -0.78
CA TRP A 58 -5.88 -22.92 -1.27
C TRP A 58 -5.11 -24.16 -1.79
N HIS A 59 -4.47 -24.02 -2.94
CA HIS A 59 -3.60 -25.06 -3.51
C HIS A 59 -2.18 -25.07 -2.92
N SER A 60 -1.84 -24.06 -2.14
CA SER A 60 -0.59 -23.92 -1.37
C SER A 60 -0.87 -23.06 -0.15
N ASP A 61 -0.05 -23.11 0.87
CA ASP A 61 -0.17 -22.23 2.04
C ASP A 61 -0.19 -20.75 1.56
N PRO A 62 -1.21 -19.96 1.94
CA PRO A 62 -1.34 -18.57 1.51
C PRO A 62 -0.18 -17.67 1.95
N PHE A 63 0.55 -18.02 3.00
CA PHE A 63 1.69 -17.25 3.51
C PHE A 63 3.06 -17.84 3.14
N THR A 64 3.07 -18.90 2.32
CA THR A 64 4.28 -19.46 1.75
C THR A 64 4.32 -19.16 0.24
N PRO A 65 5.15 -18.16 -0.20
CA PRO A 65 5.22 -17.78 -1.59
C PRO A 65 5.52 -18.96 -2.50
N THR A 66 4.65 -19.26 -3.43
CA THR A 66 4.78 -20.42 -4.32
C THR A 66 4.73 -19.97 -5.79
N ILE A 67 5.76 -20.34 -6.56
CA ILE A 67 5.78 -20.10 -8.00
C ILE A 67 5.26 -21.36 -8.72
N ARG A 68 4.21 -21.16 -9.50
CA ARG A 68 3.60 -22.21 -10.34
C ARG A 68 3.10 -21.58 -11.63
N ASP A 69 3.35 -22.25 -12.76
CA ASP A 69 2.94 -21.79 -14.10
C ASP A 69 3.34 -20.34 -14.39
N ASN A 70 4.56 -19.97 -13.98
CA ASN A 70 5.11 -18.61 -14.09
C ASN A 70 4.31 -17.53 -13.33
N CYS A 71 3.48 -17.92 -12.36
CA CYS A 71 2.72 -17.03 -11.50
C CYS A 71 3.16 -17.18 -10.03
N LEU A 72 3.24 -16.08 -9.32
CA LEU A 72 3.48 -16.05 -7.87
C LEU A 72 2.14 -16.15 -7.13
N PHE A 73 1.99 -17.21 -6.35
CA PHE A 73 0.81 -17.45 -5.51
C PHE A 73 1.13 -17.11 -4.06
N GLY A 74 0.22 -16.38 -3.40
CA GLY A 74 0.29 -16.03 -1.99
C GLY A 74 -0.69 -14.90 -1.65
N ARG A 75 -1.16 -14.87 -0.41
CA ARG A 75 -2.00 -13.77 0.08
C ARG A 75 -1.16 -12.47 0.11
N GLY A 76 -1.69 -11.41 -0.51
CA GLY A 76 -0.99 -10.14 -0.65
C GLY A 76 0.02 -10.09 -1.83
N ALA A 77 0.14 -11.16 -2.64
CA ALA A 77 1.00 -11.11 -3.81
C ALA A 77 0.47 -10.13 -4.86
N ALA A 78 -0.78 -10.24 -5.28
CA ALA A 78 -1.40 -9.31 -6.21
C ALA A 78 -1.80 -7.99 -5.53
N ASP A 79 -2.31 -8.07 -4.31
CA ASP A 79 -2.79 -6.94 -3.52
C ASP A 79 -2.04 -6.89 -2.19
N MET A 80 -1.02 -5.99 -2.05
CA MET A 80 -0.38 -5.32 -3.20
C MET A 80 1.15 -5.38 -3.11
N LYS A 81 1.71 -6.42 -2.45
CA LYS A 81 3.16 -6.50 -2.17
C LYS A 81 4.04 -6.55 -3.42
N THR A 82 3.53 -7.11 -4.53
CA THR A 82 4.26 -7.08 -5.81
C THR A 82 4.42 -5.65 -6.32
N SER A 83 3.41 -4.80 -6.16
CA SER A 83 3.50 -3.38 -6.53
C SER A 83 4.51 -2.64 -5.65
N LEU A 84 4.55 -2.94 -4.33
CA LEU A 84 5.58 -2.36 -3.45
C LEU A 84 6.98 -2.77 -3.89
N ALA A 85 7.20 -4.03 -4.25
CA ALA A 85 8.47 -4.50 -4.77
C ALA A 85 8.84 -3.80 -6.09
N ALA A 86 7.85 -3.61 -6.98
CA ALA A 86 8.04 -2.90 -8.25
C ALA A 86 8.43 -1.42 -8.01
N PHE A 87 7.78 -0.73 -7.06
CA PHE A 87 8.16 0.64 -6.70
C PHE A 87 9.60 0.73 -6.25
N ILE A 88 10.02 -0.13 -5.32
CA ILE A 88 11.38 -0.12 -4.80
C ILE A 88 12.40 -0.39 -5.90
N THR A 89 12.19 -1.41 -6.72
CA THR A 89 13.14 -1.75 -7.79
C THR A 89 13.21 -0.67 -8.86
N ALA A 90 12.09 -0.02 -9.19
CA ALA A 90 12.07 1.12 -10.11
C ALA A 90 12.81 2.33 -9.54
N ILE A 91 12.64 2.64 -8.25
CA ILE A 91 13.34 3.72 -7.56
C ILE A 91 14.85 3.44 -7.52
N GLU A 92 15.26 2.22 -7.20
CA GLU A 92 16.67 1.81 -7.18
C GLU A 92 17.31 2.01 -8.56
N ALA A 93 16.65 1.53 -9.62
CA ALA A 93 17.14 1.69 -10.98
C ALA A 93 17.23 3.16 -11.41
N PHE A 94 16.23 3.97 -11.03
CA PHE A 94 16.21 5.40 -11.32
C PHE A 94 17.32 6.15 -10.57
N VAL A 95 17.43 5.95 -9.27
CA VAL A 95 18.43 6.64 -8.44
C VAL A 95 19.85 6.26 -8.84
N ALA A 96 20.10 5.01 -9.25
CA ALA A 96 21.39 4.57 -9.75
C ALA A 96 21.84 5.34 -11.00
N GLN A 97 20.89 5.73 -11.86
CA GLN A 97 21.17 6.48 -13.09
C GLN A 97 21.06 8.01 -12.88
N HIS A 98 20.27 8.45 -11.91
CA HIS A 98 19.93 9.86 -11.68
C HIS A 98 20.08 10.25 -10.20
N ALA A 99 21.28 10.05 -9.64
CA ALA A 99 21.55 10.31 -8.22
C ALA A 99 21.22 11.75 -7.78
N ASN A 100 21.38 12.72 -8.69
CA ASN A 100 21.13 14.15 -8.47
C ASN A 100 19.86 14.62 -9.21
N HIS A 101 18.80 13.81 -9.24
CA HIS A 101 17.54 14.19 -9.86
C HIS A 101 16.93 15.45 -9.22
N GLN A 102 16.19 16.21 -10.00
CA GLN A 102 15.35 17.29 -9.49
C GLN A 102 14.02 16.75 -8.96
N GLY A 103 13.35 17.54 -8.11
CA GLY A 103 12.12 17.11 -7.48
C GLY A 103 12.37 16.14 -6.33
N SER A 104 11.30 15.51 -5.88
CA SER A 104 11.33 14.54 -4.78
C SER A 104 10.59 13.27 -5.14
N ILE A 105 11.07 12.16 -4.61
CA ILE A 105 10.39 10.87 -4.65
C ILE A 105 9.96 10.56 -3.22
N ALA A 106 8.72 10.15 -3.04
CA ALA A 106 8.16 9.80 -1.73
C ALA A 106 7.43 8.45 -1.77
N LEU A 107 7.38 7.80 -0.62
CA LEU A 107 6.54 6.62 -0.38
C LEU A 107 5.66 6.87 0.84
N LEU A 108 4.38 6.52 0.73
CA LEU A 108 3.42 6.47 1.81
C LEU A 108 2.88 5.04 1.89
N ILE A 109 3.24 4.33 2.94
CA ILE A 109 2.86 2.92 3.12
C ILE A 109 2.13 2.78 4.44
N THR A 110 0.95 2.19 4.43
CA THR A 110 0.15 1.91 5.63
C THR A 110 0.07 0.42 5.94
N SER A 111 -0.27 0.08 7.18
CA SER A 111 -0.65 -1.27 7.58
C SER A 111 -2.14 -1.37 7.97
N ASP A 112 -2.99 -0.47 7.49
CA ASP A 112 -4.45 -0.45 7.70
C ASP A 112 -5.15 0.18 6.48
N GLU A 113 -5.09 -0.50 5.33
CA GLU A 113 -5.89 -0.18 4.16
C GLU A 113 -7.09 -1.12 4.06
N GLU A 114 -6.86 -2.40 4.30
CA GLU A 114 -7.83 -3.50 4.17
C GLU A 114 -8.73 -3.66 5.41
N GLY A 115 -8.42 -2.96 6.49
CA GLY A 115 -9.15 -3.00 7.75
C GLY A 115 -10.13 -1.85 7.90
N ILE A 116 -10.11 -1.22 9.08
CA ILE A 116 -11.00 -0.08 9.40
C ILE A 116 -10.57 1.19 8.66
N ALA A 117 -9.30 1.29 8.28
CA ALA A 117 -8.68 2.34 7.49
C ALA A 117 -8.80 3.77 8.08
N VAL A 118 -8.89 3.89 9.42
CA VAL A 118 -9.01 5.19 10.11
C VAL A 118 -7.69 5.75 10.59
N ASP A 119 -6.71 4.88 10.93
CA ASP A 119 -5.40 5.26 11.45
C ASP A 119 -4.26 5.04 10.41
N GLY A 120 -4.65 4.72 9.18
CA GLY A 120 -3.75 4.51 8.04
C GLY A 120 -3.48 5.79 7.24
N THR A 121 -3.63 5.70 5.94
CA THR A 121 -3.34 6.75 4.96
C THR A 121 -3.95 8.10 5.30
N VAL A 122 -5.19 8.13 5.83
CA VAL A 122 -5.89 9.37 6.20
C VAL A 122 -5.07 10.16 7.22
N LYS A 123 -4.58 9.51 8.29
CA LYS A 123 -3.78 10.15 9.34
C LYS A 123 -2.43 10.66 8.85
N VAL A 124 -1.79 9.89 7.97
CA VAL A 124 -0.53 10.34 7.35
C VAL A 124 -0.78 11.59 6.50
N VAL A 125 -1.79 11.58 5.64
CA VAL A 125 -2.13 12.73 4.78
C VAL A 125 -2.53 13.96 5.60
N GLU A 126 -3.32 13.81 6.68
CA GLU A 126 -3.63 14.89 7.60
C GLU A 126 -2.37 15.50 8.21
N THR A 127 -1.42 14.66 8.62
CA THR A 127 -0.14 15.08 9.21
C THR A 127 0.73 15.82 8.19
N LEU A 128 0.87 15.28 6.97
CA LEU A 128 1.61 15.91 5.88
C LEU A 128 1.02 17.28 5.53
N LYS A 129 -0.31 17.36 5.40
CA LYS A 129 -1.02 18.60 5.13
C LYS A 129 -0.82 19.65 6.23
N ALA A 130 -0.88 19.24 7.50
CA ALA A 130 -0.71 20.15 8.64
C ALA A 130 0.66 20.83 8.68
N ARG A 131 1.69 20.19 8.13
CA ARG A 131 3.04 20.75 8.01
C ARG A 131 3.37 21.32 6.63
N GLY A 132 2.37 21.46 5.77
CA GLY A 132 2.51 22.08 4.45
C GLY A 132 3.27 21.23 3.44
N GLU A 133 3.37 19.92 3.65
CA GLU A 133 3.99 18.99 2.72
C GLU A 133 2.99 18.62 1.63
N LEU A 134 3.26 19.04 0.41
CA LEU A 134 2.36 18.86 -0.73
C LEU A 134 2.88 17.73 -1.62
N LEU A 135 1.96 16.98 -2.20
CA LEU A 135 2.21 15.96 -3.21
C LEU A 135 1.69 16.46 -4.56
N ASP A 136 2.55 16.48 -5.58
CA ASP A 136 2.16 16.91 -6.93
C ASP A 136 1.56 15.77 -7.74
N TYR A 137 2.10 14.55 -7.53
CA TYR A 137 1.66 13.34 -8.22
C TYR A 137 1.60 12.17 -7.24
N CYS A 138 0.64 11.27 -7.44
CA CYS A 138 0.54 10.04 -6.67
C CYS A 138 0.22 8.84 -7.58
N ILE A 139 0.99 7.78 -7.39
CA ILE A 139 0.71 6.47 -8.00
C ILE A 139 0.36 5.51 -6.87
N VAL A 140 -0.86 4.96 -6.93
CA VAL A 140 -1.36 3.94 -6.00
C VAL A 140 -1.20 2.59 -6.68
N GLY A 141 -0.48 1.67 -6.04
CA GLY A 141 -0.07 0.40 -6.66
C GLY A 141 -1.10 -0.72 -6.61
N GLU A 142 -2.38 -0.39 -6.50
CA GLU A 142 -3.47 -1.36 -6.47
C GLU A 142 -3.60 -2.14 -7.79
N PRO A 143 -4.05 -3.40 -7.75
CA PRO A 143 -4.25 -4.20 -8.96
C PRO A 143 -5.36 -3.63 -9.84
N THR A 144 -5.03 -3.27 -11.07
CA THR A 144 -5.97 -2.65 -12.01
C THR A 144 -6.01 -3.35 -13.37
N CYS A 145 -4.99 -4.11 -13.71
CA CYS A 145 -4.89 -4.80 -15.00
C CYS A 145 -6.03 -5.79 -15.19
N ALA A 146 -6.60 -5.83 -16.40
CA ALA A 146 -7.67 -6.74 -16.75
C ALA A 146 -7.14 -8.02 -17.42
N ASP A 147 -6.45 -7.89 -18.52
CA ASP A 147 -5.95 -9.03 -19.33
C ASP A 147 -4.42 -9.11 -19.36
N GLN A 148 -3.74 -7.96 -19.34
CA GLN A 148 -2.28 -7.87 -19.45
C GLN A 148 -1.74 -6.81 -18.48
N PHE A 149 -0.49 -6.97 -18.05
CA PHE A 149 0.16 -5.97 -17.23
C PHE A 149 0.21 -4.60 -17.93
N GLY A 150 -0.32 -3.58 -17.26
CA GLY A 150 -0.31 -2.19 -17.73
C GLY A 150 -1.40 -1.83 -18.72
N ASP A 151 -2.38 -2.70 -18.98
CA ASP A 151 -3.49 -2.44 -19.89
C ASP A 151 -4.55 -1.49 -19.33
N THR A 152 -4.62 -1.35 -18.01
CA THR A 152 -5.67 -0.57 -17.35
C THR A 152 -5.13 0.33 -16.27
N ILE A 153 -5.43 1.62 -16.37
CA ILE A 153 -5.17 2.62 -15.32
C ILE A 153 -6.50 3.19 -14.86
N LYS A 154 -6.73 3.20 -13.55
CA LYS A 154 -7.88 3.86 -12.93
C LYS A 154 -7.46 5.27 -12.50
N ASN A 155 -8.08 6.30 -13.08
CA ASN A 155 -7.82 7.70 -12.77
C ASN A 155 -8.84 8.31 -11.78
N GLY A 156 -9.68 7.48 -11.18
CA GLY A 156 -10.68 7.85 -10.19
C GLY A 156 -11.27 6.63 -9.53
N ARG A 157 -11.99 6.84 -8.44
CA ARG A 157 -12.62 5.76 -7.65
C ARG A 157 -14.10 6.04 -7.45
N ARG A 158 -14.89 4.98 -7.38
CA ARG A 158 -16.26 5.03 -6.88
C ARG A 158 -16.25 5.11 -5.36
N GLY A 159 -17.31 5.67 -4.77
CA GLY A 159 -17.53 5.61 -3.33
C GLY A 159 -18.06 4.25 -2.88
N SER A 160 -18.00 4.01 -1.57
CA SER A 160 -18.65 2.89 -0.89
C SER A 160 -19.66 3.43 0.10
N LEU A 161 -20.78 2.72 0.27
CA LEU A 161 -21.78 2.97 1.29
C LEU A 161 -22.10 1.66 1.98
N SER A 162 -21.90 1.61 3.29
CA SER A 162 -22.27 0.46 4.14
C SER A 162 -23.36 0.87 5.09
N GLY A 163 -24.22 -0.06 5.47
CA GLY A 163 -25.28 0.17 6.42
C GLY A 163 -25.61 -1.08 7.22
N ASP A 164 -25.98 -0.88 8.47
CA ASP A 164 -26.47 -1.94 9.36
C ASP A 164 -27.99 -1.91 9.42
N LEU A 165 -28.62 -3.03 9.10
CA LEU A 165 -30.05 -3.21 9.23
C LEU A 165 -30.37 -4.03 10.48
N THR A 166 -31.00 -3.42 11.46
CA THR A 166 -31.48 -4.11 12.65
C THR A 166 -33.00 -4.26 12.60
N ILE A 167 -33.49 -5.50 12.60
CA ILE A 167 -34.91 -5.81 12.68
C ILE A 167 -35.22 -6.22 14.12
N LYS A 168 -36.11 -5.45 14.77
CA LYS A 168 -36.62 -5.75 16.11
C LYS A 168 -38.03 -6.28 16.01
N GLY A 169 -38.26 -7.43 16.58
CA GLY A 169 -39.61 -8.05 16.65
C GLY A 169 -39.86 -8.68 18.01
N ILE A 170 -41.11 -9.08 18.24
CA ILE A 170 -41.48 -9.90 19.38
C ILE A 170 -41.49 -11.34 18.88
N GLN A 171 -40.75 -12.21 19.60
CA GLN A 171 -40.74 -13.62 19.25
C GLN A 171 -42.13 -14.23 19.45
N GLY A 172 -42.65 -14.91 18.46
CA GLY A 172 -43.92 -15.65 18.50
C GLY A 172 -43.72 -17.04 17.92
N HIS A 173 -44.57 -17.96 18.35
CA HIS A 173 -44.69 -19.30 17.76
C HIS A 173 -45.90 -19.30 16.83
N ILE A 174 -45.77 -19.87 15.62
CA ILE A 174 -46.85 -20.13 14.67
C ILE A 174 -47.39 -21.51 14.92
#